data_b52085e4e34254f258b02f7048720c59
#
_entry.id   b52085e4e34254f258b02f7048720c59
#
_cell.length_a   1.000
_cell.length_b   1.000
_cell.length_c   1.000
_cell.angle_alpha   90.00
_cell.angle_beta   90.00
_cell.angle_gamma   90.00
#
_symmetry.space_group_name_H-M   'P 1'
#
loop_
_entity.id
_entity.type
_entity.pdbx_description
1 polymer ?
#
loop_
_entity_poly.entity_id
_entity_poly.type
_entity_poly.pdbx_seq_one_letter_code
_entity_poly.pdbx_strand_id
1 'polypeptide(L)'
;MAKPKTRQFQTETKKLLQLMIHSLYSNKEIFLRELISNASDALDKLRFESLQNKKIKYDDLSIKIIVDKENKCIIVRDNGIGMSESELIENIGTIAKSGTSSFLEKLTGNKKKDSQLIGQFGVGFYSSFMVADKVEVLSKSALDSSSATLWKSDGGESYTLEKSDHSEHGTSIVIKLNKDNEEFIDESRIRFLINKYSEYINFPINVQIGDKDEERVNNNEAIWLKSKRSVKKDEYDEFYKYISHDFNEPLLTIHNKVEGKQEYSNLLYIPKKSPFDIWNRDTPKGLKLYIQRVFIMDDASHFLPLYLRFVKGVVDSNDLPLNVSRAVSYTHLRAHETGPY
;
A
#
# COMPACT_ATOMS: atom_id res chain seq x y z
N MET A 1 -43.13 31.81 14.54
CA MET A 1 -42.14 30.72 14.65
C MET A 1 -40.77 31.24 14.24
N ALA A 2 -39.76 31.15 15.12
CA ALA A 2 -38.40 31.56 14.81
C ALA A 2 -37.79 30.58 13.79
N LYS A 3 -37.17 31.11 12.73
CA LYS A 3 -36.45 30.26 11.72
C LYS A 3 -35.32 29.51 12.41
N PRO A 4 -35.13 28.23 12.12
CA PRO A 4 -34.02 27.44 12.67
C PRO A 4 -32.67 28.06 12.25
N LYS A 5 -31.78 28.25 13.22
CA LYS A 5 -30.41 28.78 12.96
C LYS A 5 -29.50 27.59 12.66
N THR A 6 -29.00 27.51 11.44
CA THR A 6 -27.96 26.55 11.08
C THR A 6 -26.63 26.98 11.66
N ARG A 7 -25.90 26.05 12.32
CA ARG A 7 -24.52 26.26 12.79
C ARG A 7 -23.64 25.19 12.18
N GLN A 8 -22.39 25.53 11.87
CA GLN A 8 -21.38 24.57 11.43
C GLN A 8 -20.76 23.86 12.63
N PHE A 9 -20.41 22.59 12.45
CA PHE A 9 -19.63 21.86 13.44
C PHE A 9 -18.23 22.45 13.54
N GLN A 10 -17.71 22.58 14.75
CA GLN A 10 -16.31 22.94 15.01
C GLN A 10 -15.53 21.65 15.25
N THR A 11 -14.30 21.56 14.75
CA THR A 11 -13.48 20.34 14.80
C THR A 11 -12.18 20.64 15.57
N GLU A 12 -11.90 19.84 16.60
CA GLU A 12 -10.57 19.76 17.21
C GLU A 12 -9.68 18.83 16.37
N THR A 13 -8.94 19.41 15.45
CA THR A 13 -8.16 18.66 14.41
C THR A 13 -7.21 17.65 15.02
N LYS A 14 -6.51 18.00 16.11
CA LYS A 14 -5.59 17.09 16.82
C LYS A 14 -6.29 15.86 17.36
N LYS A 15 -7.43 16.01 18.04
CA LYS A 15 -8.21 14.88 18.57
C LYS A 15 -8.78 14.03 17.46
N LEU A 16 -9.27 14.67 16.38
CA LEU A 16 -9.77 13.92 15.22
C LEU A 16 -8.65 13.09 14.59
N LEU A 17 -7.47 13.67 14.38
CA LEU A 17 -6.31 12.98 13.83
C LEU A 17 -5.89 11.79 14.71
N GLN A 18 -5.80 12.00 16.03
CA GLN A 18 -5.49 10.94 16.98
C GLN A 18 -6.53 9.82 16.98
N LEU A 19 -7.82 10.15 16.99
CA LEU A 19 -8.90 9.17 16.89
C LEU A 19 -8.82 8.38 15.57
N MET A 20 -8.57 9.05 14.45
CA MET A 20 -8.41 8.39 13.16
C MET A 20 -7.21 7.44 13.18
N ILE A 21 -6.05 7.88 13.64
CA ILE A 21 -4.83 7.08 13.68
C ILE A 21 -5.04 5.85 14.58
N HIS A 22 -5.56 6.02 15.79
CA HIS A 22 -5.70 4.92 16.76
C HIS A 22 -6.89 4.00 16.49
N SER A 23 -7.98 4.49 15.90
CA SER A 23 -9.16 3.66 15.62
C SER A 23 -9.11 2.96 14.27
N LEU A 24 -8.47 3.56 13.26
CA LEU A 24 -8.36 2.96 11.93
C LEU A 24 -7.26 1.91 11.85
N TYR A 25 -6.23 2.06 12.67
CA TYR A 25 -5.04 1.24 12.57
C TYR A 25 -4.67 0.62 13.92
N SER A 26 -5.04 -0.64 14.10
CA SER A 26 -4.67 -1.43 15.28
C SER A 26 -3.20 -1.88 15.29
N ASN A 27 -2.55 -1.90 14.13
CA ASN A 27 -1.17 -2.36 13.97
C ASN A 27 -0.29 -1.23 13.42
N LYS A 28 0.73 -0.84 14.18
CA LYS A 28 1.68 0.21 13.81
C LYS A 28 2.51 -0.13 12.57
N GLU A 29 2.76 -1.41 12.31
CA GLU A 29 3.55 -1.89 11.16
C GLU A 29 3.08 -1.35 9.81
N ILE A 30 1.81 -1.03 9.71
CA ILE A 30 1.20 -0.61 8.44
C ILE A 30 1.67 0.76 7.95
N PHE A 31 2.32 1.58 8.82
CA PHE A 31 2.82 2.88 8.38
C PHE A 31 3.72 2.75 7.15
N LEU A 32 4.61 1.75 7.16
CA LEU A 32 5.53 1.52 6.04
C LEU A 32 4.80 1.06 4.78
N ARG A 33 3.81 0.17 4.93
CA ARG A 33 2.93 -0.25 3.82
C ARG A 33 2.24 0.93 3.16
N GLU A 34 1.67 1.84 3.96
CA GLU A 34 0.96 3.00 3.44
C GLU A 34 1.88 3.96 2.69
N LEU A 35 3.08 4.21 3.23
CA LEU A 35 4.05 5.09 2.58
C LEU A 35 4.61 4.48 1.29
N ILE A 36 4.92 3.19 1.27
CA ILE A 36 5.34 2.48 0.06
C ILE A 36 4.21 2.50 -0.99
N SER A 37 2.96 2.30 -0.58
CA SER A 37 1.81 2.35 -1.50
C SER A 37 1.64 3.75 -2.12
N ASN A 38 1.80 4.81 -1.31
CA ASN A 38 1.75 6.19 -1.81
C ASN A 38 2.90 6.50 -2.77
N ALA A 39 4.11 6.00 -2.46
CA ALA A 39 5.26 6.11 -3.36
C ALA A 39 5.01 5.39 -4.69
N SER A 40 4.48 4.15 -4.65
CA SER A 40 4.09 3.40 -5.85
C SER A 40 3.08 4.16 -6.69
N ASP A 41 2.06 4.77 -6.07
CA ASP A 41 1.08 5.61 -6.78
C ASP A 41 1.73 6.83 -7.44
N ALA A 42 2.70 7.45 -6.78
CA ALA A 42 3.42 8.61 -7.33
C ALA A 42 4.26 8.23 -8.56
N LEU A 43 4.87 7.04 -8.55
CA LEU A 43 5.61 6.50 -9.69
C LEU A 43 4.68 6.16 -10.86
N ASP A 44 3.54 5.50 -10.59
CA ASP A 44 2.54 5.18 -11.61
C ASP A 44 1.94 6.45 -12.25
N LYS A 45 1.66 7.48 -11.46
CA LYS A 45 1.19 8.78 -11.97
C LYS A 45 2.21 9.43 -12.90
N LEU A 46 3.50 9.42 -12.54
CA LEU A 46 4.55 9.96 -13.38
C LEU A 46 4.66 9.19 -14.71
N ARG A 47 4.64 7.85 -14.63
CA ARG A 47 4.64 6.98 -15.80
C ARG A 47 3.45 7.28 -16.72
N PHE A 48 2.28 7.46 -16.15
CA PHE A 48 1.06 7.76 -16.90
C PHE A 48 1.11 9.14 -17.57
N GLU A 49 1.55 10.18 -16.85
CA GLU A 49 1.70 11.53 -17.39
C GLU A 49 2.74 11.59 -18.51
N SER A 50 3.82 10.83 -18.40
CA SER A 50 4.86 10.74 -19.45
C SER A 50 4.36 10.12 -20.76
N LEU A 51 3.38 9.20 -20.68
CA LEU A 51 2.73 8.63 -21.88
C LEU A 51 1.92 9.69 -22.64
N GLN A 52 1.38 10.68 -21.94
CA GLN A 52 0.60 11.77 -22.54
C GLN A 52 1.48 12.95 -22.94
N ASN A 53 2.56 13.21 -22.19
CA ASN A 53 3.47 14.32 -22.42
C ASN A 53 4.92 13.83 -22.55
N LYS A 54 5.38 13.64 -23.78
CA LYS A 54 6.74 13.18 -24.12
C LYS A 54 7.88 14.10 -23.65
N LYS A 55 7.57 15.30 -23.13
CA LYS A 55 8.57 16.20 -22.53
C LYS A 55 8.95 15.77 -21.12
N ILE A 56 8.09 15.03 -20.43
CA ILE A 56 8.37 14.48 -19.12
C ILE A 56 9.28 13.27 -19.31
N LYS A 57 10.52 13.42 -18.84
CA LYS A 57 11.51 12.34 -18.83
C LYS A 57 11.66 11.87 -17.38
N TYR A 58 11.88 10.60 -17.20
CA TYR A 58 12.20 10.00 -15.92
C TYR A 58 13.25 8.91 -16.12
N ASP A 59 14.07 8.72 -15.11
CA ASP A 59 15.02 7.61 -15.00
C ASP A 59 14.31 6.35 -14.47
N ASP A 60 15.07 5.34 -14.08
CA ASP A 60 14.52 4.11 -13.50
C ASP A 60 13.70 4.42 -12.25
N LEU A 61 12.38 4.18 -12.35
CA LEU A 61 11.43 4.44 -11.26
C LEU A 61 11.67 3.46 -10.10
N SER A 62 11.86 3.99 -8.91
CA SER A 62 12.15 3.18 -7.73
C SER A 62 11.69 3.83 -6.42
N ILE A 63 11.56 3.02 -5.39
CA ILE A 63 11.32 3.43 -4.01
C ILE A 63 12.58 3.12 -3.22
N LYS A 64 13.09 4.10 -2.48
CA LYS A 64 14.25 3.92 -1.63
C LYS A 64 13.88 4.13 -0.16
N ILE A 65 14.26 3.17 0.69
CA ILE A 65 14.07 3.23 2.13
C ILE A 65 15.46 3.32 2.77
N ILE A 66 15.71 4.42 3.48
CA ILE A 66 16.98 4.66 4.15
C ILE A 66 16.72 4.60 5.66
N VAL A 67 17.48 3.78 6.36
CA VAL A 67 17.45 3.69 7.83
C VAL A 67 18.69 4.38 8.38
N ASP A 68 18.45 5.51 9.02
CA ASP A 68 19.49 6.28 9.72
C ASP A 68 19.41 5.98 11.23
N LYS A 69 20.35 5.15 11.69
CA LYS A 69 20.38 4.70 13.08
C LYS A 69 20.85 5.79 14.04
N GLU A 70 21.70 6.69 13.57
CA GLU A 70 22.27 7.78 14.40
C GLU A 70 21.21 8.81 14.73
N ASN A 71 20.43 9.22 13.72
CA ASN A 71 19.35 10.19 13.88
C ASN A 71 18.00 9.56 14.23
N LYS A 72 17.94 8.21 14.40
CA LYS A 72 16.74 7.45 14.72
C LYS A 72 15.60 7.78 13.76
N CYS A 73 15.88 7.77 12.46
CA CYS A 73 14.88 8.07 11.47
C CYS A 73 14.86 7.06 10.32
N ILE A 74 13.70 6.97 9.70
CA ILE A 74 13.47 6.24 8.46
C ILE A 74 13.11 7.25 7.39
N ILE A 75 13.73 7.13 6.22
CA ILE A 75 13.43 7.97 5.07
C ILE A 75 12.83 7.09 3.98
N VAL A 76 11.63 7.42 3.52
CA VAL A 76 10.99 6.80 2.35
C VAL A 76 11.04 7.80 1.21
N ARG A 77 11.74 7.46 0.14
CA ARG A 77 11.93 8.33 -1.04
C ARG A 77 11.42 7.64 -2.28
N ASP A 78 10.70 8.37 -3.11
CA ASP A 78 10.36 8.01 -4.49
C ASP A 78 10.87 9.08 -5.45
N ASN A 79 11.11 8.68 -6.69
CA ASN A 79 11.39 9.57 -7.81
C ASN A 79 10.17 9.69 -8.74
N GLY A 80 8.99 9.72 -8.15
CA GLY A 80 7.72 9.83 -8.85
C GLY A 80 7.35 11.26 -9.24
N ILE A 81 6.04 11.49 -9.42
CA ILE A 81 5.51 12.76 -9.91
C ILE A 81 5.78 13.94 -8.97
N GLY A 82 5.97 13.67 -7.67
CA GLY A 82 6.12 14.69 -6.65
C GLY A 82 4.89 15.57 -6.48
N MET A 83 5.05 16.67 -5.72
CA MET A 83 4.00 17.63 -5.43
C MET A 83 4.55 19.06 -5.44
N SER A 84 3.78 20.00 -5.99
CA SER A 84 3.96 21.42 -5.82
C SER A 84 3.54 21.86 -4.41
N GLU A 85 3.85 23.10 -4.01
CA GLU A 85 3.45 23.65 -2.70
C GLU A 85 1.92 23.62 -2.52
N SER A 86 1.16 23.98 -3.56
CA SER A 86 -0.30 23.93 -3.53
C SER A 86 -0.84 22.49 -3.35
N GLU A 87 -0.23 21.53 -4.01
CA GLU A 87 -0.61 20.11 -3.88
C GLU A 87 -0.23 19.55 -2.51
N LEU A 88 0.89 19.96 -1.91
CA LEU A 88 1.24 19.61 -0.53
C LEU A 88 0.21 20.10 0.46
N ILE A 89 -0.22 21.36 0.34
CA ILE A 89 -1.28 21.94 1.17
C ILE A 89 -2.59 21.16 0.99
N GLU A 90 -2.93 20.85 -0.25
CA GLU A 90 -4.18 20.21 -0.59
C GLU A 90 -4.23 18.74 -0.17
N ASN A 91 -3.17 17.96 -0.42
CA ASN A 91 -3.16 16.50 -0.25
C ASN A 91 -2.62 16.05 1.12
N ILE A 92 -1.73 16.83 1.74
CA ILE A 92 -1.12 16.51 3.04
C ILE A 92 -1.61 17.48 4.13
N GLY A 93 -1.87 18.73 3.79
CA GLY A 93 -2.42 19.71 4.73
C GLY A 93 -3.91 19.55 4.99
N THR A 94 -4.64 18.75 4.18
CA THR A 94 -6.08 18.48 4.34
C THR A 94 -6.30 17.03 4.69
N ILE A 95 -6.79 16.74 5.90
CA ILE A 95 -7.06 15.38 6.36
C ILE A 95 -8.18 14.74 5.53
N ALA A 96 -8.00 13.46 5.17
CA ALA A 96 -8.92 12.66 4.35
C ALA A 96 -9.13 13.19 2.91
N LYS A 97 -8.19 13.97 2.38
CA LYS A 97 -8.16 14.32 0.97
C LYS A 97 -7.11 13.48 0.24
N SER A 98 -7.53 12.82 -0.84
CA SER A 98 -6.66 11.93 -1.62
C SER A 98 -6.33 12.54 -2.98
N GLY A 99 -5.05 12.86 -3.22
CA GLY A 99 -4.57 13.22 -4.55
C GLY A 99 -4.69 12.09 -5.58
N THR A 100 -4.74 10.84 -5.12
CA THR A 100 -4.98 9.67 -5.96
C THR A 100 -6.44 9.62 -6.42
N SER A 101 -7.41 9.86 -5.52
CA SER A 101 -8.83 9.95 -5.88
C SER A 101 -9.07 11.07 -6.90
N SER A 102 -8.52 12.26 -6.65
CA SER A 102 -8.64 13.40 -7.56
C SER A 102 -8.00 13.13 -8.94
N PHE A 103 -6.93 12.35 -8.98
CA PHE A 103 -6.31 11.92 -10.24
C PHE A 103 -7.19 10.92 -10.99
N LEU A 104 -7.75 9.90 -10.29
CA LEU A 104 -8.66 8.92 -10.86
C LEU A 104 -9.93 9.54 -11.45
N GLU A 105 -10.44 10.61 -10.86
CA GLU A 105 -11.61 11.33 -11.36
C GLU A 105 -11.33 12.04 -12.70
N LYS A 106 -10.09 12.45 -12.94
CA LYS A 106 -9.66 13.06 -14.21
C LYS A 106 -9.50 12.04 -15.33
N LEU A 107 -9.34 10.76 -14.98
CA LEU A 107 -9.20 9.68 -15.96
C LEU A 107 -10.58 9.24 -16.50
N THR A 108 -10.69 9.09 -17.82
CA THR A 108 -11.92 8.66 -18.49
C THR A 108 -11.74 7.33 -19.23
N GLY A 109 -12.82 6.54 -19.30
CA GLY A 109 -12.87 5.29 -20.08
C GLY A 109 -11.90 4.21 -19.57
N ASN A 110 -11.25 3.51 -20.50
CA ASN A 110 -10.33 2.40 -20.18
C ASN A 110 -9.13 2.83 -19.33
N LYS A 111 -8.70 4.08 -19.43
CA LYS A 111 -7.57 4.62 -18.66
C LYS A 111 -7.78 4.53 -17.15
N LYS A 112 -9.02 4.67 -16.69
CA LYS A 112 -9.38 4.52 -15.27
C LYS A 112 -9.26 3.06 -14.81
N LYS A 113 -9.59 2.10 -15.69
CA LYS A 113 -9.46 0.66 -15.41
C LYS A 113 -8.00 0.20 -15.41
N ASP A 114 -7.17 0.81 -16.26
CA ASP A 114 -5.75 0.46 -16.39
C ASP A 114 -4.88 1.06 -15.28
N SER A 115 -5.41 2.00 -14.48
CA SER A 115 -4.69 2.63 -13.39
C SER A 115 -4.76 1.76 -12.12
N GLN A 116 -3.59 1.29 -11.66
CA GLN A 116 -3.45 0.46 -10.45
C GLN A 116 -3.11 1.33 -9.23
N LEU A 117 -3.89 2.39 -8.98
CA LEU A 117 -3.62 3.33 -7.90
C LEU A 117 -4.30 2.89 -6.59
N ILE A 118 -3.54 2.84 -5.50
CA ILE A 118 -3.88 2.19 -4.24
C ILE A 118 -4.44 3.17 -3.20
N GLY A 119 -3.89 4.38 -3.13
CA GLY A 119 -4.12 5.36 -2.04
C GLY A 119 -5.35 6.22 -2.21
N GLN A 120 -6.56 5.66 -2.12
CA GLN A 120 -7.82 6.36 -2.42
C GLN A 120 -8.39 7.19 -1.26
N PHE A 121 -8.00 6.92 0.00
CA PHE A 121 -8.68 7.47 1.19
C PHE A 121 -8.04 8.75 1.76
N GLY A 122 -6.81 9.10 1.38
CA GLY A 122 -6.13 10.31 1.87
C GLY A 122 -5.77 10.29 3.36
N VAL A 123 -5.70 9.12 3.99
CA VAL A 123 -5.37 8.98 5.41
C VAL A 123 -4.10 8.15 5.66
N GLY A 124 -3.62 7.41 4.67
CA GLY A 124 -2.48 6.50 4.81
C GLY A 124 -1.21 7.21 5.26
N PHE A 125 -0.94 8.42 4.74
CA PHE A 125 0.20 9.23 5.15
C PHE A 125 0.26 9.49 6.66
N TYR A 126 -0.88 9.75 7.29
CA TYR A 126 -0.96 10.08 8.72
C TYR A 126 -0.65 8.89 9.62
N SER A 127 -0.62 7.65 9.10
CA SER A 127 -0.16 6.49 9.86
C SER A 127 1.30 6.62 10.30
N SER A 128 2.11 7.46 9.65
CA SER A 128 3.48 7.78 10.06
C SER A 128 3.55 8.37 11.48
N PHE A 129 2.53 9.12 11.91
CA PHE A 129 2.46 9.68 13.27
C PHE A 129 2.18 8.65 14.37
N MET A 130 1.86 7.40 14.02
CA MET A 130 1.78 6.31 15.00
C MET A 130 3.16 5.95 15.58
N VAL A 131 4.20 6.19 14.80
CA VAL A 131 5.58 5.76 15.11
C VAL A 131 6.55 6.94 15.25
N ALA A 132 6.14 8.14 14.89
CA ALA A 132 7.01 9.32 14.81
C ALA A 132 6.62 10.41 15.79
N ASP A 133 7.64 11.10 16.33
CA ASP A 133 7.48 12.40 17.01
C ASP A 133 7.41 13.56 16.01
N LYS A 134 8.01 13.37 14.82
CA LYS A 134 8.04 14.39 13.77
C LYS A 134 8.13 13.75 12.39
N VAL A 135 7.40 14.32 11.44
CA VAL A 135 7.44 13.95 10.03
C VAL A 135 7.80 15.15 9.18
N GLU A 136 8.74 14.97 8.26
CA GLU A 136 9.14 15.98 7.29
C GLU A 136 8.92 15.42 5.88
N VAL A 137 8.34 16.20 4.99
CA VAL A 137 8.08 15.83 3.59
C VAL A 137 8.73 16.86 2.68
N LEU A 138 9.75 16.46 1.97
CA LEU A 138 10.37 17.24 0.90
C LEU A 138 9.80 16.75 -0.43
N SER A 139 9.17 17.63 -1.18
CA SER A 139 8.61 17.23 -2.47
C SER A 139 8.82 18.32 -3.53
N LYS A 140 8.98 17.84 -4.79
CA LYS A 140 9.08 18.68 -5.98
C LYS A 140 8.29 18.04 -7.11
N SER A 141 7.41 18.83 -7.73
CA SER A 141 6.64 18.37 -8.88
C SER A 141 7.51 18.14 -10.11
N ALA A 142 7.26 17.05 -10.83
CA ALA A 142 7.83 16.77 -12.15
C ALA A 142 7.11 17.53 -13.27
N LEU A 143 5.94 18.10 -12.99
CA LEU A 143 5.06 18.72 -14.00
C LEU A 143 5.33 20.21 -14.21
N ASP A 144 5.94 20.86 -13.24
CA ASP A 144 6.21 22.29 -13.28
C ASP A 144 7.66 22.61 -12.87
N SER A 145 8.05 23.87 -13.06
CA SER A 145 9.37 24.37 -12.70
C SER A 145 9.43 24.98 -11.31
N SER A 146 8.44 24.70 -10.45
CA SER A 146 8.42 25.22 -9.07
C SER A 146 9.61 24.71 -8.27
N SER A 147 10.03 25.47 -7.26
CA SER A 147 11.02 25.01 -6.29
C SER A 147 10.45 23.88 -5.43
N ALA A 148 11.31 23.02 -4.92
CA ALA A 148 10.92 22.03 -3.94
C ALA A 148 10.39 22.70 -2.68
N THR A 149 9.44 22.05 -2.01
CA THR A 149 8.83 22.54 -0.77
C THR A 149 9.04 21.49 0.33
N LEU A 150 9.48 21.95 1.49
CA LEU A 150 9.65 21.17 2.70
C LEU A 150 8.48 21.44 3.65
N TRP A 151 7.64 20.44 3.85
CA TRP A 151 6.55 20.42 4.82
C TRP A 151 7.02 19.72 6.09
N LYS A 152 6.67 20.25 7.27
CA LYS A 152 7.04 19.67 8.57
C LYS A 152 5.89 19.73 9.54
N SER A 153 5.65 18.66 10.30
CA SER A 153 4.69 18.61 11.42
C SER A 153 5.11 17.61 12.48
N ASP A 154 4.65 17.85 13.70
CA ASP A 154 4.72 16.92 14.85
C ASP A 154 3.41 16.15 15.06
N GLY A 155 2.49 16.19 14.10
CA GLY A 155 1.15 15.60 14.25
C GLY A 155 0.19 16.41 15.11
N GLY A 156 0.55 17.65 15.43
CA GLY A 156 -0.28 18.62 16.16
C GLY A 156 -1.33 19.29 15.28
N GLU A 157 -1.66 20.54 15.64
CA GLU A 157 -2.70 21.32 14.94
C GLU A 157 -2.17 22.09 13.73
N SER A 158 -0.85 22.15 13.56
CA SER A 158 -0.20 22.95 12.54
C SER A 158 0.95 22.23 11.85
N TYR A 159 1.32 22.76 10.70
CA TYR A 159 2.51 22.38 9.94
C TYR A 159 3.21 23.63 9.41
N THR A 160 4.47 23.49 9.04
CA THR A 160 5.23 24.56 8.40
C THR A 160 5.58 24.21 6.97
N LEU A 161 5.71 25.21 6.11
CA LEU A 161 6.17 25.10 4.74
C LEU A 161 7.40 26.01 4.54
N GLU A 162 8.43 25.43 3.94
CA GLU A 162 9.67 26.14 3.62
C GLU A 162 10.08 25.80 2.18
N LYS A 163 10.58 26.76 1.42
CA LYS A 163 11.15 26.49 0.09
C LYS A 163 12.50 25.82 0.24
N SER A 164 12.81 24.91 -0.68
CA SER A 164 14.07 24.18 -0.73
C SER A 164 14.68 24.27 -2.14
N ASP A 165 16.01 24.30 -2.19
CA ASP A 165 16.77 24.31 -3.45
C ASP A 165 16.99 22.91 -4.05
N HIS A 166 16.27 21.89 -3.52
CA HIS A 166 16.36 20.54 -4.04
C HIS A 166 15.94 20.48 -5.52
N SER A 167 16.78 19.87 -6.37
CA SER A 167 16.61 19.93 -7.82
C SER A 167 15.81 18.77 -8.40
N GLU A 168 15.83 17.60 -7.75
CA GLU A 168 15.22 16.37 -8.26
C GLU A 168 13.72 16.34 -7.95
N HIS A 169 12.91 15.84 -8.91
CA HIS A 169 11.48 15.59 -8.67
C HIS A 169 11.26 14.34 -7.82
N GLY A 170 10.06 14.22 -7.26
CA GLY A 170 9.67 13.11 -6.40
C GLY A 170 9.37 13.57 -4.98
N THR A 171 9.27 12.62 -4.06
CA THR A 171 8.95 12.88 -2.66
C THR A 171 9.89 12.12 -1.72
N SER A 172 10.35 12.80 -0.68
CA SER A 172 11.15 12.21 0.40
C SER A 172 10.45 12.47 1.74
N ILE A 173 10.09 11.41 2.46
CA ILE A 173 9.41 11.47 3.75
C ILE A 173 10.38 11.02 4.82
N VAL A 174 10.76 11.92 5.73
CA VAL A 174 11.62 11.65 6.89
C VAL A 174 10.75 11.44 8.12
N ILE A 175 10.86 10.29 8.74
CA ILE A 175 10.08 9.84 9.90
C ILE A 175 11.02 9.78 11.08
N LYS A 176 10.98 10.76 11.99
CA LYS A 176 11.74 10.74 13.23
C LYS A 176 10.99 9.90 14.26
N LEU A 177 11.52 8.70 14.53
CA LEU A 177 10.87 7.71 15.39
C LEU A 177 10.80 8.20 16.83
N ASN A 178 9.67 7.95 17.47
CA ASN A 178 9.54 8.10 18.91
C ASN A 178 10.19 6.93 19.67
N LYS A 179 10.42 7.09 20.95
CA LYS A 179 11.13 6.11 21.79
C LYS A 179 10.49 4.72 21.83
N ASP A 180 9.17 4.65 21.74
CA ASP A 180 8.42 3.39 21.82
C ASP A 180 8.45 2.58 20.53
N ASN A 181 9.02 3.13 19.46
CA ASN A 181 9.01 2.54 18.12
C ASN A 181 10.42 2.45 17.50
N GLU A 182 11.46 2.50 18.33
CA GLU A 182 12.86 2.34 17.88
C GLU A 182 13.13 0.95 17.27
N GLU A 183 12.25 -0.04 17.46
CA GLU A 183 12.34 -1.35 16.79
C GLU A 183 12.39 -1.25 15.27
N PHE A 184 11.79 -0.21 14.69
CA PHE A 184 11.79 0.00 13.24
C PHE A 184 13.13 0.51 12.67
N ILE A 185 14.14 0.76 13.50
CA ILE A 185 15.52 1.03 13.06
C ILE A 185 16.25 -0.28 12.72
N ASP A 186 15.74 -1.42 13.15
CA ASP A 186 16.34 -2.71 12.85
C ASP A 186 16.15 -3.08 11.36
N GLU A 187 17.26 -3.43 10.70
CA GLU A 187 17.27 -3.83 9.29
C GLU A 187 16.37 -5.03 9.04
N SER A 188 16.44 -6.04 9.90
CA SER A 188 15.64 -7.26 9.74
C SER A 188 14.15 -6.97 9.85
N ARG A 189 13.77 -6.02 10.72
CA ARG A 189 12.39 -5.57 10.88
C ARG A 189 11.87 -4.87 9.64
N ILE A 190 12.64 -3.94 9.07
CA ILE A 190 12.25 -3.24 7.84
C ILE A 190 12.12 -4.22 6.67
N ARG A 191 13.09 -5.11 6.48
CA ARG A 191 13.03 -6.14 5.42
C ARG A 191 11.83 -7.06 5.60
N PHE A 192 11.55 -7.48 6.82
CA PHE A 192 10.36 -8.29 7.13
C PHE A 192 9.06 -7.55 6.73
N LEU A 193 8.92 -6.27 7.07
CA LEU A 193 7.73 -5.49 6.74
C LEU A 193 7.56 -5.29 5.23
N ILE A 194 8.65 -5.03 4.51
CA ILE A 194 8.60 -4.90 3.04
C ILE A 194 8.14 -6.23 2.43
N ASN A 195 8.76 -7.34 2.81
CA ASN A 195 8.42 -8.66 2.28
C ASN A 195 6.99 -9.07 2.66
N LYS A 196 6.53 -8.72 3.86
CA LYS A 196 5.17 -9.04 4.31
C LYS A 196 4.11 -8.28 3.54
N TYR A 197 4.28 -6.95 3.36
CA TYR A 197 3.22 -6.07 2.89
C TYR A 197 3.37 -5.59 1.45
N SER A 198 4.59 -5.55 0.92
CA SER A 198 4.93 -4.82 -0.30
C SER A 198 5.81 -5.62 -1.27
N GLU A 199 5.97 -6.94 -1.05
CA GLU A 199 6.86 -7.81 -1.83
C GLU A 199 6.58 -7.75 -3.33
N TYR A 200 5.30 -7.63 -3.72
CA TYR A 200 4.87 -7.71 -5.12
C TYR A 200 4.56 -6.36 -5.77
N ILE A 201 4.91 -5.26 -5.14
CA ILE A 201 4.79 -3.93 -5.75
C ILE A 201 5.61 -3.85 -7.03
N ASN A 202 5.07 -3.20 -8.08
CA ASN A 202 5.66 -3.16 -9.43
C ASN A 202 7.05 -2.56 -9.50
N PHE A 203 7.37 -1.65 -8.59
CA PHE A 203 8.61 -0.90 -8.61
C PHE A 203 9.66 -1.51 -7.69
N PRO A 204 10.95 -1.42 -8.02
CA PRO A 204 12.01 -1.82 -7.12
C PRO A 204 11.93 -1.07 -5.79
N ILE A 205 12.03 -1.80 -4.68
CA ILE A 205 12.15 -1.23 -3.33
C ILE A 205 13.57 -1.54 -2.87
N ASN A 206 14.38 -0.50 -2.79
CA ASN A 206 15.77 -0.58 -2.36
C ASN A 206 15.89 -0.13 -0.90
N VAL A 207 16.67 -0.85 -0.10
CA VAL A 207 16.92 -0.53 1.31
C VAL A 207 18.40 -0.18 1.48
N GLN A 208 18.67 0.93 2.14
CA GLN A 208 20.00 1.38 2.54
C GLN A 208 20.04 1.55 4.06
N ILE A 209 21.05 1.00 4.72
CA ILE A 209 21.24 1.08 6.16
C ILE A 209 22.51 1.88 6.46
N GLY A 210 22.35 3.08 7.00
CA GLY A 210 23.48 4.01 7.20
C GLY A 210 24.25 4.21 5.88
N ASP A 211 25.58 4.03 5.93
CA ASP A 211 26.46 4.22 4.78
C ASP A 211 26.66 2.96 3.91
N LYS A 212 25.91 1.88 4.16
CA LYS A 212 25.99 0.67 3.32
C LYS A 212 25.41 0.93 1.93
N ASP A 213 25.83 0.10 0.97
CA ASP A 213 25.23 0.07 -0.36
C ASP A 213 23.73 -0.27 -0.28
N GLU A 214 22.96 0.27 -1.21
CA GLU A 214 21.55 -0.06 -1.33
C GLU A 214 21.37 -1.44 -1.92
N GLU A 215 20.41 -2.18 -1.39
CA GLU A 215 20.04 -3.51 -1.83
C GLU A 215 18.55 -3.58 -2.12
N ARG A 216 18.19 -4.19 -3.24
CA ARG A 216 16.80 -4.45 -3.59
C ARG A 216 16.24 -5.57 -2.70
N VAL A 217 15.07 -5.32 -2.10
CA VAL A 217 14.44 -6.23 -1.15
C VAL A 217 13.21 -6.94 -1.73
N ASN A 218 12.42 -6.28 -2.54
CA ASN A 218 11.17 -6.87 -3.05
C ASN A 218 11.38 -7.70 -4.31
N ASN A 219 10.49 -8.69 -4.52
CA ASN A 219 10.47 -9.56 -5.70
C ASN A 219 9.45 -9.07 -6.70
N ASN A 220 9.05 -8.01 -6.95
CA ASN A 220 8.00 -7.46 -7.84
C ASN A 220 7.31 -8.42 -8.87
N GLU A 221 7.60 -9.71 -8.86
CA GLU A 221 7.03 -10.72 -9.76
C GLU A 221 5.87 -11.47 -9.10
N ALA A 222 4.65 -10.94 -9.23
CA ALA A 222 3.44 -11.63 -8.79
C ALA A 222 3.10 -12.76 -9.79
N ILE A 223 3.46 -14.00 -9.47
CA ILE A 223 3.25 -15.17 -10.33
C ILE A 223 1.79 -15.34 -10.76
N TRP A 224 0.84 -15.00 -9.90
CA TRP A 224 -0.61 -15.09 -10.19
C TRP A 224 -1.13 -14.08 -11.21
N LEU A 225 -0.32 -13.07 -11.57
CA LEU A 225 -0.64 -12.11 -12.61
C LEU A 225 -0.01 -12.46 -13.96
N LYS A 226 0.95 -13.41 -13.98
CA LYS A 226 1.53 -13.93 -15.23
C LYS A 226 0.48 -14.71 -16.02
N SER A 227 0.66 -14.78 -17.34
CA SER A 227 -0.15 -15.69 -18.15
C SER A 227 0.07 -17.14 -17.71
N LYS A 228 -1.00 -17.92 -17.55
CA LYS A 228 -0.91 -19.34 -17.21
C LYS A 228 0.02 -20.13 -18.13
N ARG A 229 0.14 -19.72 -19.40
CA ARG A 229 1.00 -20.38 -20.39
C ARG A 229 2.49 -20.04 -20.19
N SER A 230 2.81 -18.94 -19.52
CA SER A 230 4.19 -18.50 -19.31
C SER A 230 4.80 -19.02 -18.02
N VAL A 231 4.00 -19.59 -17.10
CA VAL A 231 4.46 -20.10 -15.81
C VAL A 231 4.74 -21.58 -15.91
N LYS A 232 5.95 -21.98 -15.51
CA LYS A 232 6.36 -23.40 -15.47
C LYS A 232 5.84 -24.08 -14.22
N LYS A 233 5.77 -25.42 -14.27
CA LYS A 233 5.34 -26.24 -13.12
C LYS A 233 6.20 -25.97 -11.88
N ASP A 234 7.51 -25.91 -12.05
CA ASP A 234 8.46 -25.71 -10.95
C ASP A 234 8.22 -24.36 -10.24
N GLU A 235 7.90 -23.28 -10.99
CA GLU A 235 7.56 -21.97 -10.41
C GLU A 235 6.28 -22.03 -9.55
N TYR A 236 5.27 -22.81 -9.97
CA TYR A 236 4.08 -23.05 -9.17
C TYR A 236 4.38 -23.82 -7.89
N ASP A 237 5.21 -24.85 -7.98
CA ASP A 237 5.56 -25.72 -6.86
C ASP A 237 6.44 -24.97 -5.83
N GLU A 238 7.38 -24.14 -6.28
CA GLU A 238 8.18 -23.27 -5.42
C GLU A 238 7.32 -22.25 -4.71
N PHE A 239 6.40 -21.60 -5.43
CA PHE A 239 5.48 -20.64 -4.83
C PHE A 239 4.55 -21.30 -3.82
N TYR A 240 4.06 -22.52 -4.09
CA TYR A 240 3.28 -23.30 -3.12
C TYR A 240 4.05 -23.54 -1.84
N LYS A 241 5.29 -24.03 -1.94
CA LYS A 241 6.17 -24.26 -0.77
C LYS A 241 6.39 -22.99 0.04
N TYR A 242 6.58 -21.88 -0.66
CA TYR A 242 6.80 -20.57 -0.03
C TYR A 242 5.58 -20.11 0.78
N ILE A 243 4.36 -20.18 0.23
CA ILE A 243 3.17 -19.67 0.90
C ILE A 243 2.54 -20.61 1.92
N SER A 244 2.70 -21.94 1.72
CA SER A 244 2.09 -22.98 2.56
C SER A 244 3.02 -23.51 3.65
N HIS A 245 4.34 -23.30 3.50
CA HIS A 245 5.38 -23.93 4.30
C HIS A 245 5.30 -25.47 4.27
N ASP A 246 4.69 -26.04 3.20
CA ASP A 246 4.65 -27.47 2.94
C ASP A 246 5.70 -27.83 1.89
N PHE A 247 6.62 -28.72 2.22
CA PHE A 247 7.71 -29.13 1.33
C PHE A 247 7.29 -30.14 0.26
N ASN A 248 6.06 -30.66 0.32
CA ASN A 248 5.53 -31.54 -0.71
C ASN A 248 5.06 -30.75 -1.93
N GLU A 249 4.82 -31.43 -3.04
CA GLU A 249 4.12 -30.86 -4.19
C GLU A 249 2.61 -30.77 -3.90
N PRO A 250 1.90 -29.78 -4.45
CA PRO A 250 0.45 -29.72 -4.34
C PRO A 250 -0.21 -30.85 -5.14
N LEU A 251 -1.39 -31.27 -4.72
CA LEU A 251 -2.23 -32.21 -5.48
C LEU A 251 -2.80 -31.54 -6.72
N LEU A 252 -3.23 -30.29 -6.59
CA LEU A 252 -3.83 -29.52 -7.67
C LEU A 252 -3.44 -28.04 -7.55
N THR A 253 -3.15 -27.44 -8.69
CA THR A 253 -2.91 -26.00 -8.85
C THR A 253 -4.00 -25.40 -9.73
N ILE A 254 -4.64 -24.36 -9.25
CA ILE A 254 -5.70 -23.62 -9.97
C ILE A 254 -5.22 -22.19 -10.14
N HIS A 255 -5.02 -21.77 -11.38
CA HIS A 255 -4.60 -20.42 -11.72
C HIS A 255 -5.64 -19.82 -12.65
N ASN A 256 -6.34 -18.75 -12.21
CA ASN A 256 -7.36 -18.09 -12.99
C ASN A 256 -7.18 -16.57 -12.95
N LYS A 257 -7.56 -15.95 -14.06
CA LYS A 257 -7.77 -14.52 -14.17
C LYS A 257 -9.21 -14.30 -14.61
N VAL A 258 -9.97 -13.55 -13.82
CA VAL A 258 -11.37 -13.23 -14.09
C VAL A 258 -11.45 -11.75 -14.46
N GLU A 259 -12.03 -11.49 -15.63
CA GLU A 259 -12.24 -10.14 -16.16
C GLU A 259 -13.75 -9.95 -16.38
N GLY A 260 -14.32 -8.86 -15.84
CA GLY A 260 -15.74 -8.61 -15.99
C GLY A 260 -16.23 -7.46 -15.10
N LYS A 261 -17.35 -7.69 -14.39
CA LYS A 261 -17.86 -6.75 -13.38
C LYS A 261 -16.95 -6.68 -12.15
N GLN A 262 -16.28 -7.78 -11.85
CA GLN A 262 -15.24 -7.89 -10.84
C GLN A 262 -13.99 -8.43 -11.51
N GLU A 263 -12.87 -7.78 -11.26
CA GLU A 263 -11.58 -8.18 -11.81
C GLU A 263 -10.67 -8.69 -10.69
N TYR A 264 -10.29 -9.96 -10.81
CA TYR A 264 -9.37 -10.57 -9.86
C TYR A 264 -8.55 -11.69 -10.50
N SER A 265 -7.38 -11.93 -9.95
CA SER A 265 -6.54 -13.08 -10.25
C SER A 265 -6.44 -13.96 -9.01
N ASN A 266 -6.46 -15.27 -9.20
CA ASN A 266 -6.22 -16.20 -8.11
C ASN A 266 -5.24 -17.31 -8.50
N LEU A 267 -4.47 -17.72 -7.51
CA LEU A 267 -3.61 -18.90 -7.60
C LEU A 267 -3.84 -19.73 -6.34
N LEU A 268 -4.57 -20.84 -6.50
CA LEU A 268 -5.01 -21.69 -5.40
C LEU A 268 -4.37 -23.05 -5.50
N TYR A 269 -4.12 -23.66 -4.35
CA TYR A 269 -3.50 -24.97 -4.23
C TYR A 269 -4.29 -25.88 -3.31
N ILE A 270 -4.43 -27.14 -3.72
CA ILE A 270 -4.92 -28.21 -2.87
C ILE A 270 -3.69 -29.00 -2.41
N PRO A 271 -3.41 -29.08 -1.10
CA PRO A 271 -2.32 -29.88 -0.56
C PRO A 271 -2.50 -31.38 -0.90
N LYS A 272 -1.40 -32.08 -1.16
CA LYS A 272 -1.43 -33.53 -1.37
C LYS A 272 -1.76 -34.32 -0.11
N LYS A 273 -1.41 -33.76 1.05
CA LYS A 273 -1.72 -34.32 2.38
C LYS A 273 -2.52 -33.30 3.17
N SER A 274 -3.42 -33.79 4.02
CA SER A 274 -4.15 -32.93 4.95
C SER A 274 -3.18 -32.20 5.87
N PRO A 275 -3.29 -30.86 6.01
CA PRO A 275 -2.49 -30.12 6.99
C PRO A 275 -2.71 -30.66 8.41
N PHE A 276 -1.64 -30.74 9.21
CA PHE A 276 -1.72 -31.21 10.60
C PHE A 276 -2.63 -30.35 11.47
N ASP A 277 -2.72 -29.08 11.14
CA ASP A 277 -3.48 -28.07 11.87
C ASP A 277 -4.93 -27.94 11.40
N ILE A 278 -5.40 -28.83 10.53
CA ILE A 278 -6.76 -28.76 9.97
C ILE A 278 -7.85 -28.76 11.05
N TRP A 279 -7.57 -29.38 12.20
CA TRP A 279 -8.48 -29.45 13.34
C TRP A 279 -8.37 -28.25 14.30
N ASN A 280 -7.27 -27.50 14.23
CA ASN A 280 -7.08 -26.32 15.07
C ASN A 280 -7.90 -25.14 14.51
N ARG A 281 -8.82 -24.60 15.31
CA ARG A 281 -9.69 -23.48 14.93
C ARG A 281 -8.99 -22.12 14.99
N ASP A 282 -7.92 -22.04 15.77
CA ASP A 282 -7.22 -20.77 16.05
C ASP A 282 -6.08 -20.46 15.08
N THR A 283 -5.70 -21.44 14.23
CA THR A 283 -4.68 -21.20 13.21
C THR A 283 -5.29 -20.37 12.07
N PRO A 284 -4.64 -19.26 11.65
CA PRO A 284 -5.07 -18.52 10.47
C PRO A 284 -5.22 -19.43 9.27
N LYS A 285 -6.43 -19.49 8.74
CA LYS A 285 -6.82 -20.46 7.71
C LYS A 285 -7.53 -19.71 6.61
N GLY A 286 -6.86 -19.54 5.55
CA GLY A 286 -7.48 -18.86 4.45
C GLY A 286 -6.51 -18.58 3.34
N LEU A 287 -7.02 -17.80 2.43
CA LEU A 287 -6.26 -17.30 1.32
C LEU A 287 -5.58 -15.98 1.73
N LYS A 288 -4.39 -15.77 1.22
CA LYS A 288 -3.76 -14.45 1.27
C LYS A 288 -4.49 -13.53 0.30
N LEU A 289 -4.98 -12.42 0.82
CA LEU A 289 -5.65 -11.40 0.02
C LEU A 289 -4.69 -10.27 -0.30
N TYR A 290 -4.60 -9.97 -1.57
CA TYR A 290 -3.92 -8.79 -2.11
C TYR A 290 -4.94 -7.88 -2.79
N ILE A 291 -4.70 -6.60 -2.77
CA ILE A 291 -5.41 -5.62 -3.60
C ILE A 291 -4.34 -4.80 -4.29
N GLN A 292 -4.36 -4.88 -5.63
CA GLN A 292 -3.35 -4.24 -6.46
C GLN A 292 -1.92 -4.55 -5.99
N ARG A 293 -1.66 -5.84 -5.72
CA ARG A 293 -0.39 -6.41 -5.24
C ARG A 293 0.06 -5.99 -3.83
N VAL A 294 -0.74 -5.21 -3.12
CA VAL A 294 -0.50 -4.89 -1.71
C VAL A 294 -1.18 -5.93 -0.83
N PHE A 295 -0.43 -6.52 0.08
CA PHE A 295 -0.96 -7.47 1.05
C PHE A 295 -1.94 -6.81 2.02
N ILE A 296 -3.11 -7.41 2.15
CA ILE A 296 -4.18 -6.94 3.03
C ILE A 296 -4.30 -7.83 4.26
N MET A 297 -4.46 -9.13 4.05
CA MET A 297 -4.63 -10.12 5.13
C MET A 297 -4.24 -11.52 4.68
N ASP A 298 -3.95 -12.39 5.64
CA ASP A 298 -3.58 -13.80 5.44
C ASP A 298 -4.66 -14.80 5.89
N ASP A 299 -5.80 -14.30 6.35
CA ASP A 299 -6.95 -15.12 6.72
C ASP A 299 -8.23 -14.54 6.10
N ALA A 300 -8.33 -14.68 4.78
CA ALA A 300 -9.54 -14.32 4.06
C ALA A 300 -10.59 -15.47 4.18
N SER A 301 -10.93 -15.83 5.41
CA SER A 301 -11.83 -16.96 5.76
C SER A 301 -13.23 -16.85 5.12
N HIS A 302 -13.63 -15.66 4.71
CA HIS A 302 -14.91 -15.41 4.06
C HIS A 302 -14.95 -15.80 2.58
N PHE A 303 -13.78 -16.00 1.94
CA PHE A 303 -13.71 -16.41 0.54
C PHE A 303 -13.99 -17.88 0.33
N LEU A 304 -13.77 -18.70 1.36
CA LEU A 304 -13.95 -20.14 1.30
C LEU A 304 -14.79 -20.64 2.48
N PRO A 305 -15.73 -21.57 2.23
CA PRO A 305 -16.43 -22.26 3.31
C PRO A 305 -15.43 -23.01 4.22
N LEU A 306 -15.77 -23.20 5.48
CA LEU A 306 -14.89 -23.83 6.47
C LEU A 306 -14.36 -25.22 6.06
N TYR A 307 -15.11 -25.97 5.27
CA TYR A 307 -14.70 -27.30 4.78
C TYR A 307 -13.59 -27.22 3.72
N LEU A 308 -13.35 -26.05 3.10
CA LEU A 308 -12.25 -25.80 2.16
C LEU A 308 -11.04 -25.10 2.79
N ARG A 309 -10.98 -24.98 4.09
CA ARG A 309 -9.90 -24.29 4.80
C ARG A 309 -8.49 -24.84 4.59
N PHE A 310 -8.37 -26.06 4.02
CA PHE A 310 -7.10 -26.66 3.62
C PHE A 310 -6.54 -26.06 2.33
N VAL A 311 -7.35 -25.37 1.54
CA VAL A 311 -6.89 -24.68 0.33
C VAL A 311 -5.95 -23.55 0.72
N LYS A 312 -4.79 -23.50 0.09
CA LYS A 312 -3.80 -22.43 0.23
C LYS A 312 -3.75 -21.64 -1.05
N GLY A 313 -3.30 -20.40 -0.96
CA GLY A 313 -3.14 -19.60 -2.17
C GLY A 313 -3.33 -18.10 -1.95
N VAL A 314 -3.45 -17.42 -3.07
CA VAL A 314 -3.60 -15.97 -3.12
C VAL A 314 -4.80 -15.59 -3.98
N VAL A 315 -5.44 -14.50 -3.59
CA VAL A 315 -6.42 -13.76 -4.39
C VAL A 315 -5.94 -12.32 -4.46
N ASP A 316 -5.87 -11.77 -5.66
CA ASP A 316 -5.51 -10.38 -5.89
C ASP A 316 -6.62 -9.72 -6.70
N SER A 317 -7.25 -8.71 -6.16
CA SER A 317 -8.37 -8.01 -6.78
C SER A 317 -8.04 -6.54 -7.02
N ASN A 318 -8.56 -6.03 -8.15
CA ASN A 318 -8.49 -4.60 -8.46
C ASN A 318 -9.69 -3.83 -7.91
N ASP A 319 -10.83 -4.50 -7.67
CA ASP A 319 -12.14 -3.87 -7.50
C ASP A 319 -12.78 -4.09 -6.13
N LEU A 320 -12.15 -4.89 -5.24
CA LEU A 320 -12.73 -5.11 -3.92
C LEU A 320 -12.78 -3.81 -3.12
N PRO A 321 -13.98 -3.43 -2.63
CA PRO A 321 -14.12 -2.23 -1.84
C PRO A 321 -13.40 -2.40 -0.49
N LEU A 322 -12.41 -1.57 -0.28
CA LEU A 322 -11.73 -1.43 1.00
C LEU A 322 -12.42 -0.35 1.84
N ASN A 323 -12.45 -0.55 3.14
CA ASN A 323 -12.72 0.55 4.06
C ASN A 323 -11.43 1.38 4.29
N VAL A 324 -11.54 2.46 5.06
CA VAL A 324 -10.43 3.38 5.35
C VAL A 324 -9.22 2.68 6.01
N SER A 325 -9.45 1.64 6.82
CA SER A 325 -8.39 0.82 7.44
C SER A 325 -7.82 -0.25 6.50
N ARG A 326 -8.25 -0.26 5.25
CA ARG A 326 -8.01 -1.33 4.26
C ARG A 326 -8.51 -2.72 4.69
N ALA A 327 -9.39 -2.80 5.70
CA ALA A 327 -10.13 -4.01 5.94
C ALA A 327 -11.21 -4.18 4.86
N VAL A 328 -11.41 -5.41 4.43
CA VAL A 328 -12.43 -5.71 3.41
C VAL A 328 -13.81 -5.55 4.02
N SER A 329 -14.69 -4.82 3.34
CA SER A 329 -16.10 -4.75 3.74
C SER A 329 -16.82 -6.02 3.30
N TYR A 330 -16.91 -6.98 4.19
CA TYR A 330 -17.51 -8.31 3.93
C TYR A 330 -19.01 -8.27 3.59
N THR A 331 -19.69 -7.17 3.89
CA THR A 331 -21.12 -7.02 3.61
C THR A 331 -21.45 -7.09 2.11
N HIS A 332 -20.51 -6.66 1.24
CA HIS A 332 -20.70 -6.71 -0.20
C HIS A 332 -20.44 -8.11 -0.80
N LEU A 333 -19.59 -8.92 -0.19
CA LEU A 333 -19.30 -10.27 -0.69
C LEU A 333 -20.47 -11.23 -0.45
N ARG A 334 -21.23 -11.09 0.64
CA ARG A 334 -22.44 -11.90 0.91
C ARG A 334 -23.63 -11.54 0.03
N ALA A 335 -23.74 -10.30 -0.43
CA ALA A 335 -24.89 -9.87 -1.24
C ALA A 335 -24.94 -10.50 -2.64
N HIS A 336 -23.82 -11.03 -3.14
CA HIS A 336 -23.77 -11.71 -4.44
C HIS A 336 -24.02 -13.22 -4.39
N GLU A 337 -23.99 -13.84 -3.19
CA GLU A 337 -24.29 -15.27 -3.05
C GLU A 337 -25.81 -15.58 -2.90
N THR A 338 -26.64 -14.56 -2.69
CA THR A 338 -28.08 -14.71 -2.47
C THR A 338 -28.92 -14.34 -3.70
N GLY A 339 -28.38 -14.47 -4.90
CA GLY A 339 -29.20 -14.42 -6.12
C GLY A 339 -30.12 -15.64 -6.15
N PRO A 340 -31.44 -15.48 -6.41
CA PRO A 340 -32.34 -16.63 -6.52
C PRO A 340 -31.91 -17.49 -7.72
N TYR A 341 -31.77 -18.79 -7.46
CA TYR A 341 -31.67 -19.80 -8.49
C TYR A 341 -32.97 -19.89 -9.30
#